data_595844846d0749ed2317635d497a9e1c
#
_entry.id   595844846d0749ed2317635d497a9e1c
#
_cell.length_a   1.000
_cell.length_b   1.000
_cell.length_c   1.000
_cell.angle_alpha   90.00
_cell.angle_beta   90.00
_cell.angle_gamma   90.00
#
_symmetry.space_group_name_H-M   'P 1'
#
loop_
_entity.id
_entity.type
_entity.pdbx_description
1 polymer ?
#
loop_
_entity_poly.entity_id
_entity_poly.type
_entity_poly.pdbx_seq_one_letter_code
_entity_poly.pdbx_strand_id
1 'polypeptide(L)'
;MGKNKKTIVLLSALLTVIVALLLFIWIKYGQKAQSYECTNFAMGTYVQQTVYGKNGEAAAKAAAKKIGDLEDLISWRIDGSDISKLNEAAGSDWTKLDAKTIALLQKSLEVAQKSNGAFDPTILPVSSLWDFGGENQQLPTKEEINEYIKYVDYHNLRVNSVDSSASLKLHYMAVDLGGIGKGAACDEAVAAYKQAGADCGIVAVGGSVGVFGTKADRSAWHIAVRDPVSTEEKSTSMGSIDLTSGFVSTSGPYEKNFTKNGVLYHHLLNPSTGYPENNGLISVTVVCDNGALSDALSTACFVLGREKGMALLKAYGANGIFIDNANKVYITENLKNNFKINEKRYTYADE
;
A
#
# COMPACT_ATOMS: atom_id res chain seq x y z
N MET A 1 44.05 -53.78 30.72
CA MET A 1 43.68 -53.47 29.31
C MET A 1 42.16 -53.20 29.06
N GLY A 2 41.27 -53.49 29.98
CA GLY A 2 39.80 -53.35 29.74
C GLY A 2 39.19 -51.97 29.90
N LYS A 3 39.77 -51.07 30.76
CA LYS A 3 39.21 -49.73 31.04
C LYS A 3 39.35 -48.76 29.84
N ASN A 4 40.46 -48.77 29.12
CA ASN A 4 40.70 -47.89 27.97
C ASN A 4 39.80 -48.22 26.76
N LYS A 5 39.45 -49.51 26.54
CA LYS A 5 38.52 -49.85 25.44
C LYS A 5 37.08 -49.32 25.66
N LYS A 6 36.57 -49.39 26.90
CA LYS A 6 35.23 -48.84 27.24
C LYS A 6 35.17 -47.32 27.09
N THR A 7 36.25 -46.62 27.49
CA THR A 7 36.34 -45.17 27.34
C THR A 7 36.40 -44.73 25.85
N ILE A 8 37.15 -45.47 25.02
CA ILE A 8 37.22 -45.21 23.57
C ILE A 8 35.85 -45.42 22.89
N VAL A 9 35.15 -46.51 23.26
CA VAL A 9 33.81 -46.80 22.72
C VAL A 9 32.78 -45.70 23.14
N LEU A 10 32.82 -45.23 24.37
CA LEU A 10 31.98 -44.14 24.86
C LEU A 10 32.27 -42.82 24.14
N LEU A 11 33.56 -42.48 23.95
CA LEU A 11 33.94 -41.25 23.21
C LEU A 11 33.57 -41.34 21.73
N SER A 12 33.69 -42.49 21.07
CA SER A 12 33.25 -42.63 19.68
C SER A 12 31.73 -42.54 19.53
N ALA A 13 30.95 -43.12 20.44
CA ALA A 13 29.50 -42.99 20.45
C ALA A 13 29.05 -41.53 20.67
N LEU A 14 29.69 -40.80 21.58
CA LEU A 14 29.42 -39.39 21.82
C LEU A 14 29.74 -38.53 20.59
N LEU A 15 30.87 -38.78 19.93
CA LEU A 15 31.27 -38.10 18.71
C LEU A 15 30.24 -38.32 17.58
N THR A 16 29.78 -39.59 17.43
CA THR A 16 28.75 -39.92 16.42
C THR A 16 27.45 -39.17 16.68
N VAL A 17 27.01 -39.07 17.93
CA VAL A 17 25.81 -38.30 18.31
C VAL A 17 26.00 -36.80 18.03
N ILE A 18 27.16 -36.22 18.33
CA ILE A 18 27.48 -34.84 18.04
C ILE A 18 27.47 -34.56 16.54
N VAL A 19 28.10 -35.43 15.73
CA VAL A 19 28.11 -35.30 14.27
C VAL A 19 26.71 -35.45 13.69
N ALA A 20 25.90 -36.38 14.20
CA ALA A 20 24.50 -36.52 13.78
C ALA A 20 23.66 -35.28 14.13
N LEU A 21 23.86 -34.71 15.32
CA LEU A 21 23.24 -33.47 15.74
C LEU A 21 23.66 -32.26 14.88
N LEU A 22 24.95 -32.13 14.58
CA LEU A 22 25.47 -31.09 13.72
C LEU A 22 24.96 -31.23 12.27
N LEU A 23 24.89 -32.46 11.74
CA LEU A 23 24.27 -32.75 10.45
C LEU A 23 22.77 -32.40 10.45
N PHE A 24 22.05 -32.76 11.50
CA PHE A 24 20.63 -32.44 11.64
C PHE A 24 20.42 -30.93 11.71
N ILE A 25 21.24 -30.19 12.44
CA ILE A 25 21.24 -28.75 12.51
C ILE A 25 21.57 -28.14 11.14
N TRP A 26 22.57 -28.67 10.44
CA TRP A 26 22.97 -28.21 9.12
C TRP A 26 21.86 -28.46 8.06
N ILE A 27 21.22 -29.64 8.08
CA ILE A 27 20.11 -30.00 7.20
C ILE A 27 18.89 -29.10 7.49
N LYS A 28 18.61 -28.82 8.78
CA LYS A 28 17.46 -28.05 9.21
C LYS A 28 17.64 -26.52 9.03
N TYR A 29 18.86 -26.02 9.18
CA TYR A 29 19.14 -24.56 9.21
C TYR A 29 20.16 -24.11 8.15
N GLY A 30 20.87 -25.02 7.52
CA GLY A 30 21.91 -24.70 6.52
C GLY A 30 21.44 -24.62 5.09
N GLN A 31 20.19 -24.98 4.80
CA GLN A 31 19.60 -24.73 3.48
C GLN A 31 19.19 -23.27 3.41
N LYS A 32 19.76 -22.51 2.47
CA LYS A 32 19.22 -21.18 2.10
C LYS A 32 17.74 -21.38 1.82
N ALA A 33 16.88 -20.59 2.49
CA ALA A 33 15.44 -20.59 2.21
C ALA A 33 15.25 -20.37 0.71
N GLN A 34 14.58 -21.28 0.04
CA GLN A 34 14.28 -21.16 -1.38
C GLN A 34 13.37 -19.95 -1.56
N SER A 35 13.79 -18.96 -2.33
CA SER A 35 12.98 -17.79 -2.68
C SER A 35 12.67 -17.78 -4.16
N TYR A 36 11.52 -17.22 -4.49
CA TYR A 36 11.12 -16.88 -5.84
C TYR A 36 10.89 -15.39 -5.94
N GLU A 37 11.51 -14.76 -6.92
CA GLU A 37 11.39 -13.33 -7.18
C GLU A 37 10.79 -13.10 -8.56
N CYS A 38 9.84 -12.18 -8.65
CA CYS A 38 9.29 -11.78 -9.95
C CYS A 38 8.83 -10.33 -9.92
N THR A 39 8.76 -9.76 -11.12
CA THR A 39 8.21 -8.42 -11.37
C THR A 39 7.17 -8.53 -12.48
N ASN A 40 6.00 -7.94 -12.24
CA ASN A 40 4.89 -7.83 -13.19
C ASN A 40 4.50 -6.36 -13.32
N PHE A 41 3.63 -6.03 -14.27
CA PHE A 41 3.00 -4.73 -14.37
C PHE A 41 1.49 -4.91 -14.19
N ALA A 42 0.91 -4.23 -13.20
CA ALA A 42 -0.52 -4.18 -12.90
C ALA A 42 -0.83 -2.95 -12.04
N MET A 43 -2.08 -2.56 -11.92
CA MET A 43 -2.51 -1.39 -11.14
C MET A 43 -1.81 -0.09 -11.59
N GLY A 44 -1.42 -0.02 -12.86
CA GLY A 44 -0.70 1.11 -13.43
C GLY A 44 0.72 1.29 -12.89
N THR A 45 1.34 0.25 -12.31
CA THR A 45 2.67 0.30 -11.70
C THR A 45 3.39 -1.05 -11.76
N TYR A 46 4.65 -1.09 -11.33
CA TYR A 46 5.38 -2.34 -11.14
C TYR A 46 4.92 -3.04 -9.85
N VAL A 47 4.71 -4.36 -9.98
CA VAL A 47 4.44 -5.27 -8.88
C VAL A 47 5.66 -6.16 -8.68
N GLN A 48 6.36 -5.98 -7.58
CA GLN A 48 7.54 -6.75 -7.23
C GLN A 48 7.22 -7.71 -6.09
N GLN A 49 7.63 -8.95 -6.24
CA GLN A 49 7.34 -10.01 -5.26
C GLN A 49 8.61 -10.78 -4.93
N THR A 50 8.81 -11.07 -3.64
CA THR A 50 9.79 -12.06 -3.15
C THR A 50 9.08 -12.98 -2.18
N VAL A 51 8.96 -14.27 -2.54
CA VAL A 51 8.18 -15.24 -1.79
C VAL A 51 9.09 -16.44 -1.43
N TYR A 52 9.10 -16.80 -0.17
CA TYR A 52 9.93 -17.87 0.37
C TYR A 52 9.11 -19.14 0.62
N GLY A 53 9.81 -20.28 0.51
CA GLY A 53 9.25 -21.60 0.74
C GLY A 53 9.14 -22.42 -0.54
N LYS A 54 8.89 -23.71 -0.37
CA LYS A 54 8.77 -24.68 -1.46
C LYS A 54 7.72 -24.29 -2.51
N ASN A 55 6.65 -23.58 -2.09
CA ASN A 55 5.56 -23.14 -2.93
C ASN A 55 5.71 -21.68 -3.40
N GLY A 56 6.87 -21.05 -3.22
CA GLY A 56 7.09 -19.63 -3.49
C GLY A 56 6.70 -19.20 -4.90
N GLU A 57 7.10 -19.99 -5.93
CA GLU A 57 6.73 -19.71 -7.32
C GLU A 57 5.21 -19.78 -7.57
N ALA A 58 4.57 -20.85 -7.09
CA ALA A 58 3.12 -21.01 -7.23
C ALA A 58 2.35 -19.90 -6.52
N ALA A 59 2.81 -19.52 -5.34
CA ALA A 59 2.22 -18.43 -4.55
C ALA A 59 2.35 -17.08 -5.26
N ALA A 60 3.54 -16.76 -5.79
CA ALA A 60 3.76 -15.51 -6.53
C ALA A 60 2.93 -15.43 -7.82
N LYS A 61 2.82 -16.53 -8.57
CA LYS A 61 1.94 -16.60 -9.77
C LYS A 61 0.47 -16.43 -9.41
N ALA A 62 0.02 -17.08 -8.32
CA ALA A 62 -1.36 -16.91 -7.84
C ALA A 62 -1.64 -15.46 -7.40
N ALA A 63 -0.69 -14.82 -6.72
CA ALA A 63 -0.79 -13.43 -6.32
C ALA A 63 -0.86 -12.50 -7.54
N ALA A 64 0.01 -12.67 -8.53
CA ALA A 64 0.00 -11.87 -9.76
C ALA A 64 -1.36 -11.97 -10.48
N LYS A 65 -1.94 -13.19 -10.55
CA LYS A 65 -3.29 -13.38 -11.11
C LYS A 65 -4.35 -12.64 -10.30
N LYS A 66 -4.33 -12.74 -8.97
CA LYS A 66 -5.32 -12.06 -8.10
C LYS A 66 -5.25 -10.54 -8.18
N ILE A 67 -4.05 -9.99 -8.33
CA ILE A 67 -3.84 -8.56 -8.55
C ILE A 67 -4.45 -8.13 -9.89
N GLY A 68 -4.19 -8.87 -10.97
CA GLY A 68 -4.81 -8.60 -12.28
C GLY A 68 -6.34 -8.73 -12.25
N ASP A 69 -6.87 -9.81 -11.66
CA ASP A 69 -8.31 -10.00 -11.47
C ASP A 69 -8.95 -8.82 -10.70
N LEU A 70 -8.23 -8.25 -9.72
CA LEU A 70 -8.70 -7.09 -8.97
C LEU A 70 -8.67 -5.81 -9.83
N GLU A 71 -7.59 -5.59 -10.60
CA GLU A 71 -7.50 -4.44 -11.53
C GLU A 71 -8.66 -4.45 -12.54
N ASP A 72 -8.97 -5.61 -13.11
CA ASP A 72 -10.09 -5.79 -14.05
C ASP A 72 -11.44 -5.42 -13.43
N LEU A 73 -11.59 -5.56 -12.12
CA LEU A 73 -12.82 -5.19 -11.41
C LEU A 73 -12.88 -3.69 -11.08
N ILE A 74 -11.77 -3.10 -10.59
CA ILE A 74 -11.82 -1.79 -9.94
C ILE A 74 -11.24 -0.63 -10.74
N SER A 75 -10.60 -0.89 -11.89
CA SER A 75 -10.03 0.17 -12.72
C SER A 75 -11.13 0.84 -13.53
N TRP A 76 -11.36 2.12 -13.30
CA TRP A 76 -12.28 2.92 -14.11
C TRP A 76 -11.81 3.11 -15.56
N ARG A 77 -10.54 2.80 -15.86
CA ARG A 77 -9.94 2.88 -17.20
C ARG A 77 -10.16 1.61 -18.03
N ILE A 78 -10.68 0.55 -17.43
CA ILE A 78 -10.97 -0.71 -18.13
C ILE A 78 -12.47 -0.75 -18.42
N ASP A 79 -12.81 -0.76 -19.71
CA ASP A 79 -14.19 -0.87 -20.16
C ASP A 79 -14.82 -2.16 -19.64
N GLY A 80 -16.02 -2.05 -19.09
CA GLY A 80 -16.73 -3.21 -18.53
C GLY A 80 -16.25 -3.65 -17.15
N SER A 81 -15.29 -2.95 -16.52
CA SER A 81 -15.02 -3.11 -15.10
C SER A 81 -16.23 -2.71 -14.24
N ASP A 82 -16.25 -3.12 -13.00
CA ASP A 82 -17.34 -2.73 -12.09
C ASP A 82 -17.40 -1.21 -11.88
N ILE A 83 -16.24 -0.57 -11.77
CA ILE A 83 -16.18 0.88 -11.57
C ILE A 83 -16.54 1.64 -12.85
N SER A 84 -16.14 1.16 -14.05
CA SER A 84 -16.60 1.79 -15.29
C SER A 84 -18.11 1.70 -15.45
N LYS A 85 -18.72 0.53 -15.19
CA LYS A 85 -20.18 0.34 -15.21
C LYS A 85 -20.90 1.26 -14.20
N LEU A 86 -20.37 1.37 -12.96
CA LEU A 86 -20.94 2.25 -11.95
C LEU A 86 -20.90 3.71 -12.40
N ASN A 87 -19.77 4.14 -12.99
CA ASN A 87 -19.59 5.50 -13.48
C ASN A 87 -20.49 5.81 -14.68
N GLU A 88 -20.64 4.88 -15.62
CA GLU A 88 -21.54 5.00 -16.77
C GLU A 88 -23.01 5.10 -16.34
N ALA A 89 -23.38 4.43 -15.25
CA ALA A 89 -24.74 4.43 -14.69
C ALA A 89 -25.01 5.62 -13.76
N ALA A 90 -24.09 6.57 -13.62
CA ALA A 90 -24.22 7.70 -12.70
C ALA A 90 -25.53 8.51 -12.98
N GLY A 91 -26.27 8.82 -11.91
CA GLY A 91 -27.59 9.46 -12.00
C GLY A 91 -28.74 8.53 -12.33
N SER A 92 -28.47 7.23 -12.48
CA SER A 92 -29.45 6.18 -12.74
C SER A 92 -29.67 5.28 -11.50
N ASP A 93 -30.25 4.12 -11.72
CA ASP A 93 -30.54 3.13 -10.70
C ASP A 93 -29.28 2.37 -10.21
N TRP A 94 -29.47 1.41 -9.33
CA TRP A 94 -28.45 0.58 -8.74
C TRP A 94 -27.75 -0.34 -9.77
N THR A 95 -26.43 -0.35 -9.73
CA THR A 95 -25.57 -1.21 -10.56
C THR A 95 -25.09 -2.39 -9.73
N LYS A 96 -25.28 -3.63 -10.24
CA LYS A 96 -24.75 -4.85 -9.63
C LYS A 96 -23.24 -4.92 -9.84
N LEU A 97 -22.50 -5.21 -8.77
CA LEU A 97 -21.05 -5.23 -8.74
C LEU A 97 -20.56 -6.49 -8.01
N ASP A 98 -19.30 -6.85 -8.23
CA ASP A 98 -18.66 -7.94 -7.49
C ASP A 98 -18.58 -7.61 -6.00
N ALA A 99 -18.63 -8.63 -5.15
CA ALA A 99 -18.57 -8.47 -3.71
C ALA A 99 -17.26 -7.80 -3.24
N LYS A 100 -16.15 -7.99 -3.95
CA LYS A 100 -14.87 -7.32 -3.65
C LYS A 100 -14.94 -5.82 -3.93
N THR A 101 -15.54 -5.44 -5.06
CA THR A 101 -15.77 -4.03 -5.38
C THR A 101 -16.65 -3.36 -4.34
N ILE A 102 -17.73 -4.03 -3.91
CA ILE A 102 -18.61 -3.55 -2.84
C ILE A 102 -17.84 -3.37 -1.53
N ALA A 103 -17.01 -4.33 -1.14
CA ALA A 103 -16.21 -4.22 0.08
C ALA A 103 -15.20 -3.04 0.04
N LEU A 104 -14.59 -2.80 -1.11
CA LEU A 104 -13.69 -1.65 -1.29
C LEU A 104 -14.44 -0.31 -1.29
N LEU A 105 -15.60 -0.23 -1.92
CA LEU A 105 -16.46 0.96 -1.88
C LEU A 105 -16.92 1.25 -0.44
N GLN A 106 -17.32 0.24 0.32
CA GLN A 106 -17.68 0.42 1.74
C GLN A 106 -16.51 0.93 2.58
N LYS A 107 -15.32 0.33 2.40
CA LYS A 107 -14.10 0.78 3.08
C LYS A 107 -13.73 2.22 2.68
N SER A 108 -13.87 2.56 1.41
CA SER A 108 -13.64 3.92 0.90
C SER A 108 -14.60 4.93 1.54
N LEU A 109 -15.88 4.59 1.66
CA LEU A 109 -16.88 5.42 2.34
C LEU A 109 -16.59 5.57 3.84
N GLU A 110 -16.14 4.51 4.51
CA GLU A 110 -15.74 4.59 5.91
C GLU A 110 -14.59 5.59 6.11
N VAL A 111 -13.55 5.51 5.27
CA VAL A 111 -12.42 6.46 5.34
C VAL A 111 -12.87 7.87 4.96
N ALA A 112 -13.71 8.02 3.93
CA ALA A 112 -14.26 9.31 3.53
C ALA A 112 -15.01 9.98 4.70
N GLN A 113 -15.89 9.23 5.37
CA GLN A 113 -16.66 9.72 6.51
C GLN A 113 -15.75 10.11 7.69
N LYS A 114 -14.81 9.24 8.10
CA LYS A 114 -13.92 9.51 9.24
C LYS A 114 -12.88 10.60 8.95
N SER A 115 -12.50 10.81 7.69
CA SER A 115 -11.61 11.89 7.26
C SER A 115 -12.35 13.19 6.94
N ASN A 116 -13.68 13.22 7.11
CA ASN A 116 -14.54 14.35 6.74
C ASN A 116 -14.30 14.82 5.28
N GLY A 117 -14.24 13.84 4.36
CA GLY A 117 -14.08 14.07 2.93
C GLY A 117 -12.66 14.38 2.46
N ALA A 118 -11.64 14.30 3.32
CA ALA A 118 -10.25 14.47 2.89
C ALA A 118 -9.78 13.31 1.98
N PHE A 119 -10.36 12.14 2.13
CA PHE A 119 -10.38 11.07 1.15
C PHE A 119 -11.79 10.98 0.58
N ASP A 120 -11.94 11.12 -0.72
CA ASP A 120 -13.24 11.00 -1.38
C ASP A 120 -13.11 10.12 -2.64
N PRO A 121 -13.71 8.91 -2.65
CA PRO A 121 -13.64 8.03 -3.81
C PRO A 121 -14.37 8.59 -5.04
N THR A 122 -15.19 9.65 -4.90
CA THR A 122 -15.91 10.27 -6.02
C THR A 122 -15.12 11.39 -6.71
N ILE A 123 -13.80 11.46 -6.47
CA ILE A 123 -12.90 12.52 -6.97
C ILE A 123 -12.70 12.51 -8.49
N LEU A 124 -13.07 11.45 -9.21
CA LEU A 124 -12.76 11.27 -10.63
C LEU A 124 -13.19 12.42 -11.54
N PRO A 125 -14.36 13.06 -11.38
CA PRO A 125 -14.75 14.20 -12.22
C PRO A 125 -13.73 15.33 -12.25
N VAL A 126 -13.03 15.55 -11.14
CA VAL A 126 -11.98 16.57 -11.04
C VAL A 126 -10.60 16.00 -11.37
N SER A 127 -10.25 14.81 -10.86
CA SER A 127 -8.93 14.25 -11.11
C SER A 127 -8.67 13.95 -12.59
N SER A 128 -9.72 13.63 -13.37
CA SER A 128 -9.62 13.43 -14.80
C SER A 128 -9.28 14.70 -15.59
N LEU A 129 -9.63 15.89 -15.08
CA LEU A 129 -9.26 17.17 -15.71
C LEU A 129 -7.74 17.41 -15.69
N TRP A 130 -7.08 16.95 -14.64
CA TRP A 130 -5.63 17.04 -14.48
C TRP A 130 -4.86 15.99 -15.28
N ASP A 131 -5.45 14.82 -15.46
CA ASP A 131 -4.88 13.63 -16.13
C ASP A 131 -3.43 13.32 -15.73
N PHE A 132 -3.13 13.35 -14.41
CA PHE A 132 -1.79 13.11 -13.88
C PHE A 132 -1.21 11.78 -14.35
N GLY A 133 -0.11 11.83 -15.10
CA GLY A 133 0.56 10.68 -15.68
C GLY A 133 -0.15 10.08 -16.89
N GLY A 134 -1.21 10.73 -17.41
CA GLY A 134 -1.87 10.40 -18.65
C GLY A 134 -1.31 11.18 -19.85
N GLU A 135 -1.84 10.89 -21.04
CA GLU A 135 -1.40 11.51 -22.29
C GLU A 135 -1.82 12.99 -22.41
N ASN A 136 -2.93 13.36 -21.75
CA ASN A 136 -3.51 14.72 -21.80
C ASN A 136 -3.25 15.50 -20.52
N GLN A 137 -2.16 15.21 -19.81
CA GLN A 137 -1.79 15.89 -18.56
C GLN A 137 -1.76 17.40 -18.73
N GLN A 138 -2.56 18.13 -17.95
CA GLN A 138 -2.70 19.59 -18.08
C GLN A 138 -3.03 20.26 -16.74
N LEU A 139 -2.88 21.59 -16.72
CA LEU A 139 -3.42 22.44 -15.68
C LEU A 139 -4.83 22.87 -16.08
N PRO A 140 -5.89 22.38 -15.42
CA PRO A 140 -7.27 22.78 -15.70
C PRO A 140 -7.51 24.28 -15.42
N THR A 141 -8.45 24.87 -16.09
CA THR A 141 -8.94 26.22 -15.77
C THR A 141 -9.72 26.20 -14.45
N LYS A 142 -9.83 27.37 -13.82
CA LYS A 142 -10.65 27.52 -12.61
C LYS A 142 -12.13 27.24 -12.89
N GLU A 143 -12.58 27.60 -14.06
CA GLU A 143 -13.95 27.39 -14.54
C GLU A 143 -14.25 25.90 -14.66
N GLU A 144 -13.37 25.09 -15.26
CA GLU A 144 -13.52 23.64 -15.35
C GLU A 144 -13.55 22.99 -13.96
N ILE A 145 -12.63 23.37 -13.07
CA ILE A 145 -12.64 22.83 -11.68
C ILE A 145 -13.96 23.20 -10.98
N ASN A 146 -14.42 24.46 -11.07
CA ASN A 146 -15.67 24.89 -10.46
C ASN A 146 -16.90 24.18 -11.05
N GLU A 147 -16.84 23.78 -12.32
CA GLU A 147 -17.92 23.03 -12.97
C GLU A 147 -18.02 21.60 -12.45
N TYR A 148 -16.88 20.93 -12.22
CA TYR A 148 -16.87 19.50 -11.89
C TYR A 148 -16.76 19.21 -10.39
N ILE A 149 -16.24 20.13 -9.57
CA ILE A 149 -16.06 19.91 -8.11
C ILE A 149 -17.39 19.63 -7.37
N LYS A 150 -18.52 20.15 -7.87
CA LYS A 150 -19.86 19.90 -7.30
C LYS A 150 -20.34 18.45 -7.42
N TYR A 151 -19.64 17.62 -8.22
CA TYR A 151 -19.91 16.19 -8.37
C TYR A 151 -18.99 15.33 -7.49
N VAL A 152 -18.10 15.95 -6.72
CA VAL A 152 -17.25 15.29 -5.72
C VAL A 152 -17.94 15.38 -4.37
N ASP A 153 -18.64 14.31 -4.00
CA ASP A 153 -19.35 14.22 -2.71
C ASP A 153 -19.68 12.75 -2.40
N TYR A 154 -18.89 12.13 -1.53
CA TYR A 154 -19.07 10.74 -1.11
C TYR A 154 -20.44 10.45 -0.49
N HIS A 155 -21.16 11.43 0.04
CA HIS A 155 -22.52 11.24 0.56
C HIS A 155 -23.53 10.85 -0.53
N ASN A 156 -23.21 11.10 -1.78
CA ASN A 156 -24.03 10.75 -2.93
C ASN A 156 -23.63 9.40 -3.59
N LEU A 157 -22.61 8.70 -3.07
CA LEU A 157 -22.30 7.31 -3.39
C LEU A 157 -23.03 6.41 -2.39
N ARG A 158 -23.89 5.53 -2.88
CA ARG A 158 -24.66 4.58 -2.09
C ARG A 158 -24.17 3.16 -2.36
N VAL A 159 -24.02 2.37 -1.32
CA VAL A 159 -23.59 0.97 -1.39
C VAL A 159 -24.58 0.07 -0.64
N ASN A 160 -25.06 -0.97 -1.29
CA ASN A 160 -25.90 -2.00 -0.71
C ASN A 160 -25.18 -3.35 -0.73
N SER A 161 -24.66 -3.76 0.43
CA SER A 161 -23.93 -5.03 0.55
C SER A 161 -24.83 -6.26 0.48
N VAL A 162 -26.11 -6.13 0.82
CA VAL A 162 -27.07 -7.27 0.77
C VAL A 162 -27.30 -7.67 -0.70
N ASP A 163 -27.50 -6.69 -1.55
CA ASP A 163 -27.76 -6.90 -2.97
C ASP A 163 -26.50 -6.85 -3.85
N SER A 164 -25.32 -6.62 -3.27
CA SER A 164 -24.07 -6.40 -4.01
C SER A 164 -24.26 -5.36 -5.12
N SER A 165 -24.71 -4.16 -4.74
CA SER A 165 -24.96 -3.08 -5.69
C SER A 165 -24.53 -1.73 -5.15
N ALA A 166 -24.24 -0.80 -6.06
CA ALA A 166 -23.94 0.59 -5.74
C ALA A 166 -24.65 1.55 -6.69
N SER A 167 -24.80 2.82 -6.30
CA SER A 167 -25.33 3.86 -7.18
C SER A 167 -24.69 5.21 -6.90
N LEU A 168 -24.56 6.03 -7.93
CA LEU A 168 -24.16 7.42 -7.88
C LEU A 168 -25.41 8.30 -8.12
N LYS A 169 -25.71 9.18 -7.19
CA LYS A 169 -26.98 9.93 -7.18
C LYS A 169 -27.10 10.93 -8.33
N LEU A 170 -25.99 11.52 -8.77
CA LEU A 170 -26.00 12.59 -9.78
C LEU A 170 -25.31 12.12 -11.05
N HIS A 171 -25.80 12.57 -12.21
CA HIS A 171 -25.04 12.51 -13.46
C HIS A 171 -23.69 13.20 -13.28
N TYR A 172 -22.68 12.82 -14.00
CA TYR A 172 -21.30 13.32 -13.93
C TYR A 172 -20.53 12.99 -12.65
N MET A 173 -21.14 12.34 -11.64
CA MET A 173 -20.37 11.71 -10.59
C MET A 173 -19.59 10.53 -11.16
N ALA A 174 -18.40 10.31 -10.63
CA ALA A 174 -17.60 9.15 -10.99
C ALA A 174 -16.63 8.78 -9.87
N VAL A 175 -16.43 7.48 -9.69
CA VAL A 175 -15.56 6.88 -8.68
C VAL A 175 -14.19 6.58 -9.26
N ASP A 176 -13.15 6.88 -8.48
CA ASP A 176 -11.79 6.39 -8.67
C ASP A 176 -11.30 5.70 -7.39
N LEU A 177 -10.92 4.43 -7.49
CA LEU A 177 -10.38 3.64 -6.39
C LEU A 177 -8.84 3.62 -6.38
N GLY A 178 -8.17 4.50 -7.11
CA GLY A 178 -6.70 4.58 -7.17
C GLY A 178 -6.02 4.85 -5.82
N GLY A 179 -6.69 5.54 -4.90
CA GLY A 179 -6.19 5.84 -3.55
C GLY A 179 -6.39 4.72 -2.53
N ILE A 180 -6.91 3.55 -2.93
CA ILE A 180 -7.12 2.36 -2.08
C ILE A 180 -6.72 1.07 -2.78
N GLY A 181 -6.65 1.09 -4.10
CA GLY A 181 -6.53 -0.09 -4.94
C GLY A 181 -5.18 -0.79 -4.85
N LYS A 182 -4.08 -0.04 -4.72
CA LYS A 182 -2.74 -0.64 -4.60
C LYS A 182 -2.56 -1.38 -3.28
N GLY A 183 -3.08 -0.80 -2.21
CA GLY A 183 -3.13 -1.47 -0.91
C GLY A 183 -4.01 -2.72 -0.93
N ALA A 184 -5.17 -2.67 -1.58
CA ALA A 184 -6.04 -3.83 -1.78
C ALA A 184 -5.34 -4.94 -2.60
N ALA A 185 -4.55 -4.58 -3.60
CA ALA A 185 -3.74 -5.53 -4.35
C ALA A 185 -2.68 -6.23 -3.46
N CYS A 186 -2.10 -5.51 -2.48
CA CYS A 186 -1.23 -6.13 -1.47
C CYS A 186 -1.99 -7.10 -0.56
N ASP A 187 -3.24 -6.78 -0.16
CA ASP A 187 -4.10 -7.71 0.60
C ASP A 187 -4.34 -9.01 -0.18
N GLU A 188 -4.70 -8.91 -1.47
CA GLU A 188 -4.92 -10.06 -2.36
C GLU A 188 -3.65 -10.91 -2.53
N ALA A 189 -2.49 -10.27 -2.68
CA ALA A 189 -1.22 -10.97 -2.81
C ALA A 189 -0.87 -11.75 -1.54
N VAL A 190 -0.93 -11.11 -0.38
CA VAL A 190 -0.65 -11.75 0.91
C VAL A 190 -1.63 -12.89 1.20
N ALA A 191 -2.90 -12.73 0.84
CA ALA A 191 -3.90 -13.80 0.95
C ALA A 191 -3.54 -14.99 0.04
N ALA A 192 -3.11 -14.73 -1.20
CA ALA A 192 -2.67 -15.77 -2.14
C ALA A 192 -1.42 -16.51 -1.63
N TYR A 193 -0.44 -15.81 -1.04
CA TYR A 193 0.74 -16.44 -0.44
C TYR A 193 0.36 -17.41 0.69
N LYS A 194 -0.52 -16.98 1.58
CA LYS A 194 -1.02 -17.81 2.69
C LYS A 194 -1.78 -19.04 2.15
N GLN A 195 -2.65 -18.84 1.17
CA GLN A 195 -3.47 -19.90 0.57
C GLN A 195 -2.60 -20.95 -0.16
N ALA A 196 -1.53 -20.53 -0.81
CA ALA A 196 -0.60 -21.41 -1.51
C ALA A 196 0.38 -22.13 -0.55
N GLY A 197 0.38 -21.76 0.74
CA GLY A 197 1.29 -22.36 1.74
C GLY A 197 2.75 -21.90 1.58
N ALA A 198 2.97 -20.65 1.21
CA ALA A 198 4.29 -20.02 1.29
C ALA A 198 4.70 -19.80 2.75
N ASP A 199 6.00 -19.84 3.03
CA ASP A 199 6.52 -19.66 4.40
C ASP A 199 6.44 -18.18 4.84
N CYS A 200 6.90 -17.29 3.96
CA CYS A 200 6.81 -15.84 4.14
C CYS A 200 6.97 -15.12 2.80
N GLY A 201 6.64 -13.84 2.74
CA GLY A 201 6.77 -13.10 1.50
C GLY A 201 6.56 -11.59 1.65
N ILE A 202 7.02 -10.86 0.64
CA ILE A 202 6.82 -9.43 0.47
C ILE A 202 6.31 -9.16 -0.93
N VAL A 203 5.35 -8.26 -1.04
CA VAL A 203 4.87 -7.68 -2.30
C VAL A 203 4.95 -6.18 -2.22
N ALA A 204 5.42 -5.54 -3.28
CA ALA A 204 5.36 -4.10 -3.46
C ALA A 204 4.52 -3.78 -4.72
N VAL A 205 3.51 -2.94 -4.58
CA VAL A 205 2.63 -2.44 -5.65
C VAL A 205 2.75 -0.92 -5.66
N GLY A 206 3.68 -0.38 -6.46
CA GLY A 206 4.03 1.03 -6.40
C GLY A 206 4.43 1.46 -4.98
N GLY A 207 3.73 2.46 -4.43
CA GLY A 207 3.98 2.96 -3.06
C GLY A 207 3.38 2.13 -1.92
N SER A 208 2.71 1.00 -2.22
CA SER A 208 2.11 0.11 -1.22
C SER A 208 2.89 -1.19 -1.09
N VAL A 209 3.14 -1.65 0.13
CA VAL A 209 3.90 -2.86 0.44
C VAL A 209 3.11 -3.73 1.41
N GLY A 210 3.02 -5.02 1.12
CA GLY A 210 2.48 -6.03 2.02
C GLY A 210 3.52 -7.06 2.41
N VAL A 211 3.63 -7.38 3.69
CA VAL A 211 4.53 -8.42 4.20
C VAL A 211 3.78 -9.43 5.05
N PHE A 212 4.20 -10.67 4.96
CA PHE A 212 3.64 -11.73 5.76
C PHE A 212 4.73 -12.75 6.14
N GLY A 213 4.58 -13.28 7.34
CA GLY A 213 5.45 -14.32 7.86
C GLY A 213 6.86 -13.84 8.20
N THR A 214 7.53 -14.61 9.02
CA THR A 214 8.88 -14.33 9.49
C THR A 214 9.89 -15.06 8.62
N LYS A 215 10.96 -14.40 8.21
CA LYS A 215 12.07 -15.02 7.47
C LYS A 215 12.67 -16.17 8.25
N ALA A 216 13.32 -17.11 7.55
CA ALA A 216 13.91 -18.32 8.15
C ALA A 216 14.95 -18.01 9.26
N ASP A 217 15.66 -16.90 9.14
CA ASP A 217 16.62 -16.38 10.14
C ASP A 217 15.94 -15.61 11.29
N ARG A 218 14.60 -15.55 11.29
CA ARG A 218 13.77 -14.78 12.22
C ARG A 218 13.95 -13.26 12.16
N SER A 219 14.64 -12.73 11.16
CA SER A 219 14.73 -11.28 10.95
C SER A 219 13.41 -10.70 10.49
N ALA A 220 13.19 -9.43 10.80
CA ALA A 220 12.09 -8.64 10.26
C ALA A 220 12.33 -8.31 8.77
N TRP A 221 11.27 -7.90 8.10
CA TRP A 221 11.34 -7.26 6.80
C TRP A 221 11.75 -5.81 6.99
N HIS A 222 12.83 -5.38 6.31
CA HIS A 222 13.27 -3.99 6.30
C HIS A 222 12.62 -3.28 5.12
N ILE A 223 11.55 -2.52 5.38
CA ILE A 223 10.81 -1.79 4.35
C ILE A 223 11.42 -0.40 4.24
N ALA A 224 12.01 -0.10 3.09
CA ALA A 224 12.57 1.22 2.84
C ALA A 224 11.44 2.26 2.68
N VAL A 225 11.56 3.38 3.40
CA VAL A 225 10.75 4.57 3.18
C VAL A 225 11.50 5.46 2.19
N ARG A 226 10.88 5.67 1.01
CA ARG A 226 11.49 6.45 -0.07
C ARG A 226 11.83 7.86 0.42
N ASP A 227 12.97 8.36 -0.01
CA ASP A 227 13.34 9.76 0.19
C ASP A 227 12.50 10.64 -0.75
N PRO A 228 11.62 11.53 -0.22
CA PRO A 228 10.70 12.34 -1.01
C PRO A 228 11.36 13.27 -2.04
N VAL A 229 12.62 13.61 -1.82
CA VAL A 229 13.37 14.51 -2.73
C VAL A 229 14.31 13.75 -3.66
N SER A 230 14.30 12.40 -3.62
CA SER A 230 15.05 11.57 -4.56
C SER A 230 14.42 11.58 -5.94
N THR A 231 15.25 11.59 -6.99
CA THR A 231 14.78 11.42 -8.38
C THR A 231 14.52 9.96 -8.71
N GLU A 232 13.81 9.68 -9.79
CA GLU A 232 13.60 8.31 -10.27
C GLU A 232 14.93 7.61 -10.63
N GLU A 233 15.85 8.36 -11.26
CA GLU A 233 17.17 7.84 -11.65
C GLU A 233 18.06 7.50 -10.45
N LYS A 234 17.86 8.20 -9.32
CA LYS A 234 18.62 8.01 -8.08
C LYS A 234 17.64 7.92 -6.90
N SER A 235 16.85 6.84 -6.90
CA SER A 235 15.96 6.56 -5.78
C SER A 235 16.78 6.16 -4.55
N THR A 236 16.60 6.90 -3.46
CA THR A 236 17.23 6.64 -2.15
C THR A 236 16.16 6.48 -1.09
N SER A 237 16.52 5.88 0.04
CA SER A 237 15.63 5.79 1.20
C SER A 237 16.03 6.82 2.26
N MET A 238 15.03 7.46 2.86
CA MET A 238 15.25 8.35 4.00
C MET A 238 15.31 7.59 5.34
N GLY A 239 14.76 6.38 5.35
CA GLY A 239 14.69 5.52 6.55
C GLY A 239 14.15 4.14 6.23
N SER A 240 13.97 3.31 7.25
CA SER A 240 13.41 1.97 7.11
C SER A 240 12.48 1.63 8.28
N ILE A 241 11.47 0.81 7.97
CA ILE A 241 10.51 0.25 8.93
C ILE A 241 10.78 -1.25 9.04
N ASP A 242 10.87 -1.76 10.26
CA ASP A 242 11.04 -3.18 10.55
C ASP A 242 9.67 -3.80 10.88
N LEU A 243 9.18 -4.72 10.05
CA LEU A 243 7.92 -5.44 10.23
C LEU A 243 8.09 -6.94 10.06
N THR A 244 7.33 -7.72 10.82
CA THR A 244 7.17 -9.18 10.62
C THR A 244 5.92 -9.53 9.83
N SER A 245 4.91 -8.66 9.87
CA SER A 245 3.67 -8.75 9.09
C SER A 245 2.99 -7.39 9.05
N GLY A 246 2.12 -7.17 8.07
CA GLY A 246 1.33 -5.95 7.93
C GLY A 246 1.55 -5.26 6.58
N PHE A 247 1.04 -4.04 6.48
CA PHE A 247 1.04 -3.27 5.25
C PHE A 247 1.54 -1.86 5.48
N VAL A 248 2.25 -1.34 4.49
CA VAL A 248 2.81 0.01 4.48
C VAL A 248 2.39 0.67 3.19
N SER A 249 1.80 1.85 3.24
CA SER A 249 1.49 2.64 2.04
C SER A 249 1.98 4.06 2.22
N THR A 250 2.54 4.62 1.16
CA THR A 250 3.10 5.97 1.18
C THR A 250 2.43 6.83 0.12
N SER A 251 2.00 8.03 0.51
CA SER A 251 1.49 9.09 -0.36
C SER A 251 2.46 10.27 -0.35
N GLY A 252 2.81 10.74 -1.54
CA GLY A 252 3.70 11.88 -1.70
C GLY A 252 3.59 12.54 -3.10
N PRO A 253 3.92 13.83 -3.22
CA PRO A 253 3.75 14.60 -4.45
C PRO A 253 4.71 14.18 -5.58
N TYR A 254 5.70 13.34 -5.27
CA TYR A 254 6.77 12.94 -6.21
C TYR A 254 6.37 11.77 -7.12
N GLU A 255 5.22 11.11 -6.93
CA GLU A 255 4.83 9.95 -7.75
C GLU A 255 4.24 10.36 -9.11
N LYS A 256 3.23 11.22 -9.10
CA LYS A 256 2.57 11.72 -10.31
C LYS A 256 2.44 13.22 -10.20
N ASN A 257 3.22 13.96 -10.95
CA ASN A 257 3.28 15.39 -10.91
C ASN A 257 3.77 16.00 -12.21
N PHE A 258 3.61 17.32 -12.33
CA PHE A 258 4.25 18.13 -13.34
C PHE A 258 4.49 19.54 -12.82
N THR A 259 5.43 20.24 -13.45
CA THR A 259 5.72 21.64 -13.14
C THR A 259 5.24 22.53 -14.28
N LYS A 260 4.45 23.58 -13.96
CA LYS A 260 4.01 24.60 -14.90
C LYS A 260 4.24 25.97 -14.28
N ASN A 261 4.92 26.85 -14.97
CA ASN A 261 5.25 28.22 -14.50
C ASN A 261 5.98 28.24 -13.14
N GLY A 262 6.85 27.27 -12.87
CA GLY A 262 7.57 27.15 -11.60
C GLY A 262 6.77 26.61 -10.42
N VAL A 263 5.50 26.23 -10.62
CA VAL A 263 4.63 25.63 -9.61
C VAL A 263 4.51 24.13 -9.85
N LEU A 264 4.75 23.32 -8.80
CA LEU A 264 4.57 21.88 -8.83
C LEU A 264 3.08 21.54 -8.59
N TYR A 265 2.50 20.78 -9.50
CA TYR A 265 1.16 20.19 -9.38
C TYR A 265 1.28 18.69 -9.26
N HIS A 266 0.52 18.06 -8.38
CA HIS A 266 0.58 16.63 -8.11
C HIS A 266 -0.81 16.02 -7.88
N HIS A 267 -0.91 14.71 -8.01
CA HIS A 267 -2.17 13.95 -8.01
C HIS A 267 -2.92 13.87 -6.68
N LEU A 268 -2.30 14.25 -5.57
CA LEU A 268 -2.96 14.25 -4.26
C LEU A 268 -3.83 15.51 -4.15
N LEU A 269 -5.03 15.42 -4.68
CA LEU A 269 -5.99 16.52 -4.73
C LEU A 269 -6.75 16.65 -3.41
N ASN A 270 -7.01 17.89 -3.02
CA ASN A 270 -7.98 18.20 -1.96
C ASN A 270 -9.40 18.16 -2.55
N PRO A 271 -10.28 17.23 -2.11
CA PRO A 271 -11.61 17.06 -2.69
C PRO A 271 -12.52 18.31 -2.53
N SER A 272 -12.24 19.17 -1.56
CA SER A 272 -13.03 20.38 -1.36
C SER A 272 -12.66 21.53 -2.29
N THR A 273 -11.45 21.51 -2.87
CA THR A 273 -10.94 22.58 -3.73
C THR A 273 -10.70 22.14 -5.17
N GLY A 274 -10.47 20.85 -5.40
CA GLY A 274 -10.10 20.29 -6.69
C GLY A 274 -8.63 20.55 -7.10
N TYR A 275 -7.84 21.17 -6.24
CA TYR A 275 -6.41 21.44 -6.47
C TYR A 275 -5.53 20.49 -5.66
N PRO A 276 -4.25 20.31 -6.07
CA PRO A 276 -3.25 19.62 -5.25
C PRO A 276 -3.18 20.20 -3.84
N GLU A 277 -3.13 19.34 -2.82
CA GLU A 277 -3.02 19.75 -1.44
C GLU A 277 -1.61 20.30 -1.14
N ASN A 278 -1.54 21.46 -0.51
CA ASN A 278 -0.27 22.08 -0.13
C ASN A 278 -0.30 22.56 1.32
N ASN A 279 -0.15 21.63 2.24
CA ASN A 279 -0.14 21.86 3.69
C ASN A 279 1.25 21.75 4.32
N GLY A 280 2.30 21.73 3.50
CA GLY A 280 3.69 21.62 3.92
C GLY A 280 4.19 20.19 4.11
N LEU A 281 3.35 19.15 3.96
CA LEU A 281 3.79 17.76 3.94
C LEU A 281 4.38 17.38 2.58
N ILE A 282 5.46 16.63 2.59
CA ILE A 282 6.11 16.07 1.40
C ILE A 282 6.03 14.54 1.34
N SER A 283 5.65 13.86 2.43
CA SER A 283 5.40 12.42 2.44
C SER A 283 4.58 12.03 3.66
N VAL A 284 3.66 11.08 3.48
CA VAL A 284 2.96 10.40 4.56
C VAL A 284 3.01 8.91 4.32
N THR A 285 3.59 8.17 5.26
CA THR A 285 3.63 6.70 5.26
C THR A 285 2.73 6.18 6.37
N VAL A 286 1.84 5.24 6.05
CA VAL A 286 0.92 4.60 7.00
C VAL A 286 1.21 3.13 7.11
N VAL A 287 1.23 2.62 8.34
CA VAL A 287 1.43 1.21 8.69
C VAL A 287 0.18 0.70 9.40
N CYS A 288 -0.44 -0.36 8.88
CA CYS A 288 -1.57 -1.03 9.54
C CYS A 288 -1.72 -2.50 9.11
N ASP A 289 -2.72 -3.20 9.65
CA ASP A 289 -2.94 -4.62 9.41
C ASP A 289 -3.76 -4.93 8.14
N ASN A 290 -4.17 -3.92 7.40
CA ASN A 290 -4.95 -4.06 6.16
C ASN A 290 -4.38 -3.13 5.07
N GLY A 291 -4.10 -3.70 3.89
CA GLY A 291 -3.45 -2.99 2.80
C GLY A 291 -4.32 -1.90 2.20
N ALA A 292 -5.57 -2.20 1.87
CA ALA A 292 -6.51 -1.22 1.35
C ALA A 292 -6.66 -0.02 2.31
N LEU A 293 -6.75 -0.29 3.62
CA LEU A 293 -6.86 0.75 4.62
C LEU A 293 -5.57 1.58 4.72
N SER A 294 -4.38 0.95 4.67
CA SER A 294 -3.11 1.70 4.71
C SER A 294 -3.00 2.69 3.54
N ASP A 295 -3.43 2.30 2.35
CA ASP A 295 -3.39 3.12 1.13
C ASP A 295 -4.36 4.31 1.25
N ALA A 296 -5.63 4.05 1.59
CA ALA A 296 -6.64 5.10 1.76
C ALA A 296 -6.29 6.09 2.89
N LEU A 297 -5.75 5.59 4.02
CA LEU A 297 -5.34 6.43 5.13
C LEU A 297 -4.11 7.28 4.79
N SER A 298 -3.15 6.77 4.00
CA SER A 298 -1.99 7.57 3.60
C SER A 298 -2.41 8.79 2.78
N THR A 299 -3.37 8.61 1.85
CA THR A 299 -3.98 9.69 1.06
C THR A 299 -4.78 10.66 1.94
N ALA A 300 -5.67 10.13 2.80
CA ALA A 300 -6.47 10.95 3.72
C ALA A 300 -5.58 11.80 4.64
N CYS A 301 -4.54 11.19 5.23
CA CYS A 301 -3.62 11.87 6.13
C CYS A 301 -2.78 12.94 5.43
N PHE A 302 -2.39 12.70 4.17
CA PHE A 302 -1.69 13.71 3.38
C PHE A 302 -2.57 14.95 3.17
N VAL A 303 -3.83 14.76 2.80
CA VAL A 303 -4.78 15.86 2.58
C VAL A 303 -5.16 16.58 3.88
N LEU A 304 -5.34 15.84 4.98
CA LEU A 304 -5.68 16.41 6.29
C LEU A 304 -4.54 17.22 6.92
N GLY A 305 -3.31 16.98 6.53
CA GLY A 305 -2.15 17.49 7.22
C GLY A 305 -1.81 16.71 8.50
N ARG A 306 -0.68 17.04 9.13
CA ARG A 306 -0.12 16.27 10.24
C ARG A 306 -1.07 16.06 11.42
N GLU A 307 -1.61 17.13 11.99
CA GLU A 307 -2.36 17.04 13.24
C GLU A 307 -3.63 16.22 13.12
N LYS A 308 -4.45 16.54 12.11
CA LYS A 308 -5.70 15.80 11.85
C LYS A 308 -5.41 14.39 11.32
N GLY A 309 -4.34 14.22 10.54
CA GLY A 309 -3.89 12.91 10.07
C GLY A 309 -3.49 11.99 11.21
N MET A 310 -2.71 12.47 12.18
CA MET A 310 -2.36 11.68 13.38
C MET A 310 -3.60 11.31 14.22
N ALA A 311 -4.55 12.23 14.35
CA ALA A 311 -5.82 11.94 15.02
C ALA A 311 -6.64 10.86 14.30
N LEU A 312 -6.66 10.90 12.96
CA LEU A 312 -7.32 9.88 12.13
C LEU A 312 -6.64 8.52 12.31
N LEU A 313 -5.30 8.44 12.25
CA LEU A 313 -4.57 7.19 12.47
C LEU A 313 -4.86 6.59 13.84
N LYS A 314 -4.89 7.43 14.88
CA LYS A 314 -5.26 6.99 16.24
C LYS A 314 -6.65 6.37 16.28
N ALA A 315 -7.64 6.95 15.58
CA ALA A 315 -9.01 6.44 15.52
C ALA A 315 -9.11 5.07 14.82
N TYR A 316 -8.14 4.75 13.95
CA TYR A 316 -8.03 3.46 13.27
C TYR A 316 -7.08 2.46 13.95
N GLY A 317 -6.37 2.85 15.01
CA GLY A 317 -5.29 2.05 15.58
C GLY A 317 -4.11 1.85 14.63
N ALA A 318 -4.00 2.69 13.60
CA ALA A 318 -2.92 2.67 12.63
C ALA A 318 -1.75 3.55 13.08
N ASN A 319 -0.59 3.33 12.45
CA ASN A 319 0.62 4.08 12.73
C ASN A 319 1.07 4.86 11.49
N GLY A 320 1.84 5.93 11.68
CA GLY A 320 2.29 6.74 10.56
C GLY A 320 3.56 7.54 10.78
N ILE A 321 4.15 7.91 9.65
CA ILE A 321 5.33 8.76 9.52
C ILE A 321 4.93 9.92 8.61
N PHE A 322 5.09 11.14 9.09
CA PHE A 322 4.81 12.37 8.34
C PHE A 322 6.12 13.13 8.17
N ILE A 323 6.39 13.59 6.96
CA ILE A 323 7.61 14.34 6.62
C ILE A 323 7.17 15.68 6.03
N ASP A 324 7.69 16.77 6.60
CA ASP A 324 7.41 18.11 6.11
C ASP A 324 8.52 18.66 5.19
N ASN A 325 8.27 19.80 4.58
CA ASN A 325 9.18 20.49 3.67
C ASN A 325 10.43 21.08 4.37
N ALA A 326 10.47 21.07 5.70
CA ALA A 326 11.65 21.38 6.51
C ALA A 326 12.46 20.13 6.88
N ASN A 327 12.12 18.96 6.28
CA ASN A 327 12.73 17.64 6.56
C ASN A 327 12.55 17.17 8.01
N LYS A 328 11.52 17.67 8.71
CA LYS A 328 11.15 17.17 10.03
C LYS A 328 10.28 15.92 9.90
N VAL A 329 10.59 14.94 10.73
CA VAL A 329 9.92 13.62 10.74
C VAL A 329 9.10 13.49 12.01
N TYR A 330 7.80 13.34 11.84
CA TYR A 330 6.85 13.10 12.93
C TYR A 330 6.36 11.67 12.84
N ILE A 331 6.42 10.93 13.94
CA ILE A 331 6.03 9.51 13.97
C ILE A 331 5.04 9.23 15.09
N THR A 332 4.16 8.26 14.89
CA THR A 332 3.32 7.75 15.98
C THR A 332 4.15 6.94 16.97
N GLU A 333 3.74 6.93 18.24
CA GLU A 333 4.50 6.34 19.36
C GLU A 333 4.91 4.89 19.08
N ASN A 334 4.00 4.07 18.57
CA ASN A 334 4.25 2.64 18.33
C ASN A 334 5.30 2.35 17.25
N LEU A 335 5.67 3.34 16.41
CA LEU A 335 6.73 3.18 15.40
C LEU A 335 8.11 3.57 15.91
N LYS A 336 8.24 4.23 17.06
CA LYS A 336 9.53 4.72 17.57
C LYS A 336 10.62 3.64 17.67
N ASN A 337 10.24 2.40 17.94
CA ASN A 337 11.20 1.29 18.05
C ASN A 337 11.43 0.55 16.74
N ASN A 338 10.57 0.75 15.73
CA ASN A 338 10.56 -0.01 14.48
C ASN A 338 10.96 0.82 13.26
N PHE A 339 11.10 2.13 13.41
CA PHE A 339 11.51 3.04 12.35
C PHE A 339 12.85 3.68 12.66
N LYS A 340 13.72 3.76 11.65
CA LYS A 340 15.05 4.40 11.73
C LYS A 340 15.26 5.33 10.56
N ILE A 341 15.72 6.54 10.85
CA ILE A 341 16.18 7.49 9.82
C ILE A 341 17.60 7.09 9.41
N ASN A 342 17.84 6.96 8.08
CA ASN A 342 19.13 6.61 7.51
C ASN A 342 19.82 7.79 6.82
N GLU A 343 19.04 8.80 6.43
CA GLU A 343 19.53 9.97 5.71
C GLU A 343 19.66 11.19 6.63
N LYS A 344 20.86 11.76 6.73
CA LYS A 344 21.23 12.80 7.72
C LYS A 344 20.46 14.12 7.59
N ARG A 345 19.85 14.40 6.44
CA ARG A 345 19.05 15.62 6.23
C ARG A 345 17.75 15.63 7.02
N TYR A 346 17.25 14.46 7.38
CA TYR A 346 16.02 14.31 8.16
C TYR A 346 16.31 14.22 9.64
N THR A 347 15.46 14.86 10.42
CA THR A 347 15.54 14.83 11.89
C THR A 347 14.16 14.60 12.49
N TYR A 348 14.09 13.84 13.57
CA TYR A 348 12.86 13.78 14.34
C TYR A 348 12.47 15.18 14.80
N ALA A 349 11.18 15.49 14.70
CA ALA A 349 10.66 16.70 15.32
C ALA A 349 10.67 16.55 16.83
N ASP A 350 11.00 17.63 17.52
CA ASP A 350 10.80 17.71 18.96
C ASP A 350 9.30 17.59 19.26
N GLU A 351 8.94 16.88 20.33
CA GLU A 351 7.56 16.64 20.76
C GLU A 351 6.82 17.92 21.11
#